data_cd05a12ec2ee1ab8ea99cd834dce7345
#
_entry.id   cd05a12ec2ee1ab8ea99cd834dce7345
#
_cell.length_a   1.000
_cell.length_b   1.000
_cell.length_c   1.000
_cell.angle_alpha   90.00
_cell.angle_beta   90.00
_cell.angle_gamma   90.00
#
_symmetry.space_group_name_H-M   'P 1'
#
loop_
_entity.id
_entity.type
_entity.pdbx_description
1 polymer ?
#
loop_
_entity_poly.entity_id
_entity_poly.type
_entity_poly.pdbx_seq_one_letter_code
_entity_poly.pdbx_strand_id
1 'polypeptide(L)'
;MESAEGALALQILLDQFPRNCFRGSAHSYATDGLARHYARRAVEAGFDLQVEPALRTFLYLPFEHSEAMADQELAMELFAKMGKMGFLGVNKPVEFGGLGLDYSYEIAYCEAIGGIGTQGVSMGIAVQTDMATPALARFGSDALRHQFLVPAIMGEQVVSIGVSESGAGSDVASVRTRARKDGDDYVISGSKMWITNGTQADWVCLLVNTSDDPPHRNKSLICVPLKENGRRVPGVSVQKIDKIGMWSSDTAQIFFDEVRVPQRYRIGEEGMGFTYQMMQFQEERLSAAARRITALTNVIEQTIEYTRSRIAFGRPILDNQVVHFRMAELKTEIECLRSLVYRATDVHMAGEDMTELASMAKLKVGRLCREVTDSCLQYWGGMGFTLDNPVSRAFRDLRLISIGGGADEVMLQIICKKMGILPRH
;
A
#
# COMPACT_ATOMS: atom_id res chain seq x y z
N MET A 1 -21.24 3.47 -27.85
CA MET A 1 -21.17 3.48 -26.38
C MET A 1 -22.04 4.66 -25.94
N GLU A 2 -23.35 4.38 -25.78
CA GLU A 2 -24.35 5.43 -25.54
C GLU A 2 -25.05 5.25 -24.18
N SER A 3 -24.75 4.16 -23.45
CA SER A 3 -25.26 3.87 -22.11
C SER A 3 -24.22 3.14 -21.26
N ALA A 4 -24.44 3.11 -19.95
CA ALA A 4 -23.58 2.41 -18.99
C ALA A 4 -23.52 0.91 -19.25
N GLU A 5 -24.68 0.27 -19.55
CA GLU A 5 -24.76 -1.15 -19.92
C GLU A 5 -24.05 -1.43 -21.25
N GLY A 6 -24.18 -0.53 -22.23
CA GLY A 6 -23.47 -0.63 -23.50
C GLY A 6 -21.95 -0.50 -23.34
N ALA A 7 -21.49 0.37 -22.44
CA ALA A 7 -20.09 0.50 -22.07
C ALA A 7 -19.56 -0.76 -21.39
N LEU A 8 -20.30 -1.31 -20.43
CA LEU A 8 -19.95 -2.55 -19.73
C LEU A 8 -19.89 -3.74 -20.71
N ALA A 9 -20.89 -3.92 -21.56
CA ALA A 9 -20.93 -4.99 -22.56
C ALA A 9 -19.72 -4.90 -23.52
N LEU A 10 -19.36 -3.69 -23.93
CA LEU A 10 -18.21 -3.46 -24.79
C LEU A 10 -16.89 -3.80 -24.11
N GLN A 11 -16.75 -3.50 -22.81
CA GLN A 11 -15.57 -3.87 -22.02
C GLN A 11 -15.44 -5.38 -21.87
N ILE A 12 -16.52 -6.07 -21.54
CA ILE A 12 -16.53 -7.53 -21.46
C ILE A 12 -16.14 -8.14 -22.82
N LEU A 13 -16.63 -7.59 -23.93
CA LEU A 13 -16.31 -8.07 -25.27
C LEU A 13 -14.86 -7.82 -25.66
N LEU A 14 -14.29 -6.66 -25.33
CA LEU A 14 -12.95 -6.26 -25.76
C LEU A 14 -11.83 -6.73 -24.85
N ASP A 15 -12.11 -6.91 -23.56
CA ASP A 15 -11.11 -7.33 -22.56
C ASP A 15 -11.29 -8.78 -22.14
N GLN A 16 -12.47 -9.16 -21.65
CA GLN A 16 -12.70 -10.47 -21.06
C GLN A 16 -12.94 -11.58 -22.11
N PHE A 17 -13.66 -11.30 -23.18
CA PHE A 17 -13.93 -12.30 -24.21
C PHE A 17 -12.67 -12.80 -24.92
N PRO A 18 -11.73 -11.94 -25.40
CA PRO A 18 -10.48 -12.39 -25.98
C PRO A 18 -9.63 -13.18 -25.00
N ARG A 19 -9.51 -12.73 -23.75
CA ARG A 19 -8.74 -13.41 -22.71
C ARG A 19 -9.30 -14.80 -22.39
N ASN A 20 -10.61 -14.96 -22.45
CA ASN A 20 -11.27 -16.24 -22.18
C ASN A 20 -11.28 -17.18 -23.39
N CYS A 21 -11.45 -16.67 -24.61
CA CYS A 21 -11.56 -17.47 -25.83
C CYS A 21 -10.21 -17.84 -26.45
N PHE A 22 -9.18 -16.98 -26.29
CA PHE A 22 -7.88 -17.15 -26.95
C PHE A 22 -6.73 -17.35 -25.95
N ARG A 23 -7.01 -17.94 -24.81
CA ARG A 23 -6.02 -18.20 -23.76
C ARG A 23 -4.77 -18.88 -24.30
N GLY A 24 -3.61 -18.35 -23.88
CA GLY A 24 -2.30 -18.87 -24.27
C GLY A 24 -1.84 -18.48 -25.68
N SER A 25 -2.54 -17.60 -26.38
CA SER A 25 -2.12 -17.04 -27.65
C SER A 25 -2.02 -15.51 -27.61
N ALA A 26 -1.24 -14.92 -28.52
CA ALA A 26 -1.13 -13.46 -28.66
C ALA A 26 -2.48 -12.77 -28.96
N HIS A 27 -3.47 -13.50 -29.45
CA HIS A 27 -4.82 -12.99 -29.70
C HIS A 27 -5.56 -12.62 -28.41
N SER A 28 -5.17 -13.17 -27.26
CA SER A 28 -5.72 -12.77 -25.94
C SER A 28 -5.55 -11.29 -25.64
N TYR A 29 -4.54 -10.65 -26.23
CA TYR A 29 -4.14 -9.26 -25.99
C TYR A 29 -4.40 -8.34 -27.20
N ALA A 30 -4.94 -8.88 -28.29
CA ALA A 30 -5.09 -8.15 -29.57
C ALA A 30 -6.01 -6.92 -29.45
N THR A 31 -6.91 -6.90 -28.48
CA THR A 31 -7.89 -5.84 -28.27
C THR A 31 -7.59 -4.96 -27.05
N ASP A 32 -6.48 -5.15 -26.34
CA ASP A 32 -6.14 -4.40 -25.11
C ASP A 32 -6.10 -2.88 -25.34
N GLY A 33 -5.52 -2.42 -26.47
CA GLY A 33 -5.50 -1.01 -26.83
C GLY A 33 -6.91 -0.42 -27.01
N LEU A 34 -7.81 -1.20 -27.59
CA LEU A 34 -9.20 -0.81 -27.84
C LEU A 34 -10.02 -0.86 -26.55
N ALA A 35 -9.83 -1.88 -25.73
CA ALA A 35 -10.44 -2.03 -24.42
C ALA A 35 -10.12 -0.82 -23.54
N ARG A 36 -8.84 -0.43 -23.46
CA ARG A 36 -8.40 0.77 -22.71
C ARG A 36 -9.01 2.06 -23.24
N HIS A 37 -9.07 2.25 -24.57
CA HIS A 37 -9.68 3.42 -25.19
C HIS A 37 -11.15 3.58 -24.76
N TYR A 38 -11.92 2.51 -24.83
CA TYR A 38 -13.33 2.57 -24.46
C TYR A 38 -13.56 2.59 -22.93
N ALA A 39 -12.70 1.97 -22.14
CA ALA A 39 -12.72 2.09 -20.67
C ALA A 39 -12.56 3.54 -20.24
N ARG A 40 -11.58 4.25 -20.81
CA ARG A 40 -11.38 5.69 -20.52
C ARG A 40 -12.63 6.52 -20.85
N ARG A 41 -13.20 6.33 -22.03
CA ARG A 41 -14.43 7.04 -22.42
C ARG A 41 -15.63 6.71 -21.54
N ALA A 42 -15.71 5.49 -21.02
CA ALA A 42 -16.76 5.08 -20.08
C ALA A 42 -16.64 5.81 -18.74
N VAL A 43 -15.41 5.91 -18.21
CA VAL A 43 -15.11 6.65 -16.97
C VAL A 43 -15.33 8.16 -17.16
N GLU A 44 -14.84 8.75 -18.25
CA GLU A 44 -15.04 10.16 -18.59
C GLU A 44 -16.53 10.52 -18.71
N ALA A 45 -17.35 9.59 -19.22
CA ALA A 45 -18.80 9.76 -19.32
C ALA A 45 -19.55 9.48 -18.01
N GLY A 46 -18.87 9.04 -16.93
CA GLY A 46 -19.48 8.69 -15.65
C GLY A 46 -20.34 7.42 -15.69
N PHE A 47 -20.13 6.54 -16.68
CA PHE A 47 -20.87 5.29 -16.81
C PHE A 47 -20.47 4.28 -15.74
N ASP A 48 -19.25 4.34 -15.23
CA ASP A 48 -18.75 3.55 -14.11
C ASP A 48 -19.60 3.77 -12.85
N LEU A 49 -20.10 4.98 -12.63
CA LEU A 49 -20.95 5.31 -11.48
C LEU A 49 -22.40 4.82 -11.63
N GLN A 50 -22.83 4.52 -12.86
CA GLN A 50 -24.17 4.10 -13.20
C GLN A 50 -24.31 2.56 -13.27
N VAL A 51 -23.20 1.85 -13.34
CA VAL A 51 -23.15 0.38 -13.33
C VAL A 51 -23.20 -0.14 -11.90
N GLU A 52 -23.84 -1.30 -11.70
CA GLU A 52 -23.86 -1.98 -10.41
C GLU A 52 -22.44 -2.12 -9.82
N PRO A 53 -22.24 -1.84 -8.53
CA PRO A 53 -20.89 -1.81 -7.91
C PRO A 53 -20.06 -3.08 -8.16
N ALA A 54 -20.67 -4.26 -8.16
CA ALA A 54 -20.01 -5.53 -8.42
C ALA A 54 -19.47 -5.66 -9.86
N LEU A 55 -20.04 -4.93 -10.82
CA LEU A 55 -19.68 -4.98 -12.24
C LEU A 55 -18.74 -3.83 -12.66
N ARG A 56 -18.53 -2.83 -11.82
CA ARG A 56 -17.64 -1.69 -12.11
C ARG A 56 -16.21 -2.11 -12.40
N THR A 57 -15.76 -3.19 -11.78
CA THR A 57 -14.42 -3.76 -12.00
C THR A 57 -14.15 -4.00 -13.49
N PHE A 58 -15.13 -4.44 -14.27
CA PHE A 58 -14.94 -4.68 -15.71
C PHE A 58 -14.63 -3.41 -16.52
N LEU A 59 -15.02 -2.24 -16.03
CA LEU A 59 -14.69 -0.96 -16.65
C LEU A 59 -13.26 -0.50 -16.33
N TYR A 60 -12.67 -1.01 -15.25
CA TYR A 60 -11.31 -0.65 -14.80
C TYR A 60 -10.25 -1.69 -15.14
N LEU A 61 -10.62 -2.97 -15.36
CA LEU A 61 -9.70 -4.06 -15.71
C LEU A 61 -8.75 -3.74 -16.87
N PRO A 62 -9.18 -3.06 -17.96
CA PRO A 62 -8.27 -2.70 -19.04
C PRO A 62 -7.12 -1.78 -18.63
N PHE A 63 -7.29 -0.96 -17.58
CA PHE A 63 -6.23 -0.12 -17.02
C PHE A 63 -5.29 -0.92 -16.11
N GLU A 64 -5.83 -1.88 -15.37
CA GLU A 64 -5.03 -2.77 -14.52
C GLU A 64 -4.06 -3.65 -15.33
N HIS A 65 -4.40 -3.91 -16.58
CA HIS A 65 -3.57 -4.71 -17.50
C HIS A 65 -2.52 -3.88 -18.26
N SER A 66 -2.48 -2.55 -18.05
CA SER A 66 -1.64 -1.64 -18.84
C SER A 66 -0.37 -1.22 -18.08
N GLU A 67 0.74 -1.22 -18.81
CA GLU A 67 2.02 -0.63 -18.38
C GLU A 67 2.24 0.81 -18.92
N ALA A 68 1.21 1.43 -19.53
CA ALA A 68 1.34 2.71 -20.19
C ALA A 68 1.39 3.90 -19.22
N MET A 69 2.13 4.95 -19.58
CA MET A 69 2.22 6.23 -18.82
C MET A 69 0.85 6.87 -18.55
N ALA A 70 -0.15 6.63 -19.41
CA ALA A 70 -1.53 7.11 -19.20
C ALA A 70 -2.22 6.51 -17.96
N ASP A 71 -1.76 5.38 -17.45
CA ASP A 71 -2.33 4.76 -16.25
C ASP A 71 -1.73 5.37 -14.98
N GLN A 72 -0.55 5.99 -15.08
CA GLN A 72 0.03 6.84 -14.04
C GLN A 72 -0.75 8.16 -13.89
N GLU A 73 -1.26 8.73 -15.00
CA GLU A 73 -2.17 9.89 -14.96
C GLU A 73 -3.47 9.54 -14.23
N LEU A 74 -4.02 8.34 -14.46
CA LEU A 74 -5.21 7.84 -13.77
C LEU A 74 -4.98 7.65 -12.26
N ALA A 75 -3.78 7.23 -11.85
CA ALA A 75 -3.40 7.16 -10.45
C ALA A 75 -3.35 8.55 -9.79
N MET A 76 -2.80 9.56 -10.48
CA MET A 76 -2.81 10.95 -9.99
C MET A 76 -4.23 11.49 -9.87
N GLU A 77 -5.13 11.19 -10.82
CA GLU A 77 -6.55 11.53 -10.70
C GLU A 77 -7.22 10.88 -9.48
N LEU A 78 -6.86 9.65 -9.16
CA LEU A 78 -7.35 8.96 -7.96
C LEU A 78 -6.95 9.72 -6.70
N PHE A 79 -5.67 10.07 -6.55
CA PHE A 79 -5.19 10.84 -5.40
C PHE A 79 -5.90 12.19 -5.31
N ALA A 80 -6.06 12.92 -6.42
CA ALA A 80 -6.78 14.20 -6.44
C ALA A 80 -8.26 14.06 -6.05
N LYS A 81 -8.95 13.02 -6.51
CA LYS A 81 -10.33 12.73 -6.11
C LYS A 81 -10.43 12.38 -4.63
N MET A 82 -9.53 11.54 -4.13
CA MET A 82 -9.49 11.16 -2.71
C MET A 82 -9.18 12.34 -1.80
N GLY A 83 -8.25 13.21 -2.21
CA GLY A 83 -7.92 14.45 -1.50
C GLY A 83 -9.12 15.37 -1.37
N LYS A 84 -9.85 15.62 -2.46
CA LYS A 84 -11.10 16.42 -2.45
C LYS A 84 -12.18 15.85 -1.54
N MET A 85 -12.20 14.54 -1.32
CA MET A 85 -13.14 13.85 -0.43
C MET A 85 -12.61 13.76 1.02
N GLY A 86 -11.40 14.24 1.31
CA GLY A 86 -10.76 14.19 2.61
C GLY A 86 -10.12 12.84 2.97
N PHE A 87 -10.17 11.84 2.08
CA PHE A 87 -9.68 10.48 2.35
C PHE A 87 -8.16 10.35 2.45
N LEU A 88 -7.40 11.36 2.04
CA LEU A 88 -5.94 11.38 2.24
C LEU A 88 -5.52 12.07 3.55
N GLY A 89 -6.48 12.65 4.28
CA GLY A 89 -6.24 13.40 5.50
C GLY A 89 -7.16 13.05 6.67
N VAL A 90 -7.63 11.79 6.78
CA VAL A 90 -8.63 11.36 7.78
C VAL A 90 -8.24 11.79 9.20
N ASN A 91 -7.03 11.49 9.63
CA ASN A 91 -6.51 11.80 10.96
C ASN A 91 -5.52 12.98 10.97
N LYS A 92 -5.44 13.76 9.89
CA LYS A 92 -4.54 14.90 9.82
C LYS A 92 -5.20 16.15 10.40
N PRO A 93 -4.41 17.14 10.89
CA PRO A 93 -4.95 18.34 11.53
C PRO A 93 -5.85 19.16 10.60
N VAL A 94 -6.95 19.66 11.14
CA VAL A 94 -7.97 20.43 10.38
C VAL A 94 -7.40 21.73 9.82
N GLU A 95 -6.52 22.38 10.56
CA GLU A 95 -5.87 23.64 10.16
C GLU A 95 -5.00 23.50 8.89
N PHE A 96 -4.62 22.27 8.51
CA PHE A 96 -3.89 21.96 7.29
C PHE A 96 -4.74 21.22 6.24
N GLY A 97 -6.09 21.20 6.42
CA GLY A 97 -7.02 20.61 5.45
C GLY A 97 -7.34 19.13 5.70
N GLY A 98 -6.90 18.54 6.83
CA GLY A 98 -7.31 17.21 7.26
C GLY A 98 -8.71 17.19 7.87
N LEU A 99 -9.25 16.00 8.15
CA LEU A 99 -10.56 15.84 8.79
C LEU A 99 -10.48 15.90 10.33
N GLY A 100 -9.29 15.77 10.93
CA GLY A 100 -9.08 15.81 12.36
C GLY A 100 -9.77 14.69 13.13
N LEU A 101 -10.10 13.60 12.44
CA LEU A 101 -10.73 12.44 13.08
C LEU A 101 -9.70 11.62 13.84
N ASP A 102 -10.14 10.89 14.83
CA ASP A 102 -9.26 10.07 15.64
C ASP A 102 -8.79 8.79 14.93
N TYR A 103 -7.91 8.05 15.55
CA TYR A 103 -7.29 6.87 14.95
C TYR A 103 -8.26 5.70 14.70
N SER A 104 -9.41 5.66 15.39
CA SER A 104 -10.43 4.64 15.13
C SER A 104 -11.06 4.78 13.74
N TYR A 105 -11.25 6.02 13.28
CA TYR A 105 -11.69 6.31 11.90
C TYR A 105 -10.63 5.92 10.86
N GLU A 106 -9.35 6.14 11.17
CA GLU A 106 -8.24 5.68 10.32
C GLU A 106 -8.27 4.17 10.14
N ILE A 107 -8.48 3.40 11.21
CA ILE A 107 -8.57 1.94 11.16
C ILE A 107 -9.79 1.47 10.37
N ALA A 108 -10.97 2.08 10.57
CA ALA A 108 -12.17 1.78 9.81
C ALA A 108 -11.98 2.08 8.31
N TYR A 109 -11.37 3.21 7.99
CA TYR A 109 -10.98 3.58 6.63
C TYR A 109 -10.00 2.57 6.03
N CYS A 110 -8.98 2.14 6.76
CA CYS A 110 -8.03 1.13 6.33
C CYS A 110 -8.72 -0.20 6.00
N GLU A 111 -9.64 -0.66 6.84
CA GLU A 111 -10.41 -1.87 6.59
C GLU A 111 -11.25 -1.75 5.31
N ALA A 112 -11.90 -0.61 5.08
CA ALA A 112 -12.70 -0.35 3.88
C ALA A 112 -11.84 -0.34 2.59
N ILE A 113 -10.70 0.38 2.59
CA ILE A 113 -9.77 0.46 1.45
C ILE A 113 -9.15 -0.92 1.14
N GLY A 114 -9.04 -1.79 2.12
CA GLY A 114 -8.61 -3.18 1.94
C GLY A 114 -9.50 -3.98 0.99
N GLY A 115 -10.76 -3.56 0.80
CA GLY A 115 -11.71 -4.16 -0.13
C GLY A 115 -11.44 -3.89 -1.61
N ILE A 116 -10.49 -3.01 -1.95
CA ILE A 116 -10.07 -2.78 -3.34
C ILE A 116 -9.47 -4.06 -3.90
N GLY A 117 -9.94 -4.48 -5.09
CA GLY A 117 -9.58 -5.75 -5.72
C GLY A 117 -8.09 -5.94 -6.05
N THR A 118 -7.28 -4.88 -5.95
CA THR A 118 -5.83 -4.89 -6.15
C THR A 118 -5.12 -4.24 -4.97
N GLN A 119 -4.18 -4.95 -4.38
CA GLN A 119 -3.49 -4.48 -3.17
C GLN A 119 -2.40 -3.43 -3.46
N GLY A 120 -1.98 -3.28 -4.70
CA GLY A 120 -1.05 -2.23 -5.11
C GLY A 120 -1.62 -0.84 -4.92
N VAL A 121 -2.87 -0.59 -5.36
CA VAL A 121 -3.56 0.70 -5.14
C VAL A 121 -3.69 1.00 -3.65
N SER A 122 -4.17 0.03 -2.86
CA SER A 122 -4.27 0.16 -1.40
C SER A 122 -2.90 0.47 -0.75
N MET A 123 -1.81 -0.11 -1.26
CA MET A 123 -0.45 0.15 -0.79
C MET A 123 0.03 1.57 -1.17
N GLY A 124 -0.21 2.02 -2.40
CA GLY A 124 0.13 3.38 -2.83
C GLY A 124 -0.55 4.45 -1.97
N ILE A 125 -1.84 4.25 -1.66
CA ILE A 125 -2.61 5.11 -0.76
C ILE A 125 -2.01 5.05 0.66
N ALA A 126 -1.72 3.86 1.18
CA ALA A 126 -1.13 3.69 2.52
C ALA A 126 0.21 4.43 2.67
N VAL A 127 1.05 4.42 1.65
CA VAL A 127 2.32 5.19 1.67
C VAL A 127 2.03 6.68 1.79
N GLN A 128 1.03 7.19 1.09
CA GLN A 128 0.61 8.59 1.19
C GLN A 128 0.10 8.94 2.60
N THR A 129 -0.84 8.16 3.12
CA THR A 129 -1.61 8.48 4.33
C THR A 129 -0.92 8.06 5.62
N ASP A 130 -0.35 6.84 5.67
CA ASP A 130 0.09 6.20 6.91
C ASP A 130 1.61 6.22 7.10
N MET A 131 2.38 6.44 6.01
CA MET A 131 3.83 6.27 6.05
C MET A 131 4.60 7.57 5.81
N ALA A 132 4.27 8.35 4.78
CA ALA A 132 5.06 9.53 4.40
C ALA A 132 4.63 10.81 5.14
N THR A 133 3.34 10.95 5.47
CA THR A 133 2.78 12.19 6.03
C THR A 133 2.66 12.25 7.55
N PRO A 134 2.58 11.15 8.34
CA PRO A 134 2.31 11.24 9.78
C PRO A 134 3.38 11.98 10.58
N ALA A 135 4.67 11.69 10.33
CA ALA A 135 5.74 12.40 11.04
C ALA A 135 5.75 13.90 10.71
N LEU A 136 5.50 14.26 9.44
CA LEU A 136 5.38 15.65 9.03
C LEU A 136 4.18 16.35 9.71
N ALA A 137 3.03 15.67 9.78
CA ALA A 137 1.84 16.20 10.43
C ALA A 137 2.05 16.46 11.93
N ARG A 138 2.81 15.59 12.63
CA ARG A 138 3.02 15.70 14.09
C ARG A 138 4.17 16.62 14.47
N PHE A 139 5.28 16.55 13.75
CA PHE A 139 6.55 17.15 14.18
C PHE A 139 7.04 18.24 13.22
N GLY A 140 6.40 18.43 12.06
CA GLY A 140 6.77 19.47 11.10
C GLY A 140 6.46 20.88 11.64
N SER A 141 7.22 21.89 11.20
CA SER A 141 6.81 23.29 11.38
C SER A 141 5.60 23.62 10.50
N ASP A 142 4.86 24.66 10.84
CA ASP A 142 3.69 25.08 10.05
C ASP A 142 4.06 25.42 8.61
N ALA A 143 5.22 26.08 8.40
CA ALA A 143 5.73 26.36 7.08
C ALA A 143 5.98 25.07 6.28
N LEU A 144 6.51 24.03 6.93
CA LEU A 144 6.78 22.75 6.30
C LEU A 144 5.48 21.97 6.02
N ARG A 145 4.51 22.02 6.93
CA ARG A 145 3.19 21.44 6.73
C ARG A 145 2.45 22.10 5.56
N HIS A 146 2.45 23.43 5.48
CA HIS A 146 1.86 24.13 4.33
C HIS A 146 2.54 23.77 3.01
N GLN A 147 3.86 23.64 3.00
CA GLN A 147 4.62 23.37 1.79
C GLN A 147 4.46 21.93 1.29
N PHE A 148 4.41 20.93 2.18
CA PHE A 148 4.48 19.52 1.82
C PHE A 148 3.25 18.71 2.26
N LEU A 149 2.67 18.98 3.45
CA LEU A 149 1.53 18.20 3.93
C LEU A 149 0.24 18.58 3.21
N VAL A 150 -0.05 19.87 3.09
CA VAL A 150 -1.29 20.34 2.46
C VAL A 150 -1.44 19.80 1.03
N PRO A 151 -0.46 19.98 0.10
CA PRO A 151 -0.58 19.41 -1.24
C PRO A 151 -0.69 17.89 -1.26
N ALA A 152 -0.05 17.20 -0.31
CA ALA A 152 -0.12 15.74 -0.20
C ALA A 152 -1.52 15.26 0.18
N ILE A 153 -2.14 15.84 1.21
CA ILE A 153 -3.49 15.43 1.65
C ILE A 153 -4.61 15.93 0.72
N MET A 154 -4.35 16.98 -0.06
CA MET A 154 -5.25 17.42 -1.14
C MET A 154 -5.12 16.56 -2.41
N GLY A 155 -4.12 15.65 -2.45
CA GLY A 155 -3.87 14.79 -3.59
C GLY A 155 -3.26 15.50 -4.80
N GLU A 156 -2.72 16.69 -4.60
CA GLU A 156 -2.01 17.48 -5.62
C GLU A 156 -0.57 17.00 -5.82
N GLN A 157 0.00 16.35 -4.79
CA GLN A 157 1.31 15.74 -4.82
C GLN A 157 1.25 14.29 -4.36
N VAL A 158 1.93 13.41 -5.08
CA VAL A 158 2.17 12.02 -4.67
C VAL A 158 3.44 11.98 -3.85
N VAL A 159 3.39 11.26 -2.73
CA VAL A 159 4.53 11.21 -1.81
C VAL A 159 4.96 9.78 -1.52
N SER A 160 6.21 9.65 -1.11
CA SER A 160 6.82 8.37 -0.74
C SER A 160 7.59 8.47 0.57
N ILE A 161 7.94 7.31 1.13
CA ILE A 161 8.83 7.22 2.30
C ILE A 161 10.13 6.48 1.94
N GLY A 162 11.27 7.04 2.34
CA GLY A 162 12.59 6.51 2.06
C GLY A 162 13.32 6.10 3.34
N VAL A 163 13.16 4.83 3.76
CA VAL A 163 13.83 4.28 4.95
C VAL A 163 14.84 3.21 4.54
N SER A 164 14.39 2.11 3.92
CA SER A 164 15.20 0.93 3.62
C SER A 164 16.29 1.21 2.57
N GLU A 165 17.40 0.51 2.69
CA GLU A 165 18.52 0.49 1.75
C GLU A 165 18.83 -0.96 1.36
N SER A 166 19.61 -1.18 0.29
CA SER A 166 19.99 -2.54 -0.14
C SER A 166 20.70 -3.35 0.96
N GLY A 167 21.40 -2.68 1.87
CA GLY A 167 22.12 -3.28 3.00
C GLY A 167 21.44 -3.13 4.36
N ALA A 168 20.28 -2.44 4.44
CA ALA A 168 19.60 -2.12 5.72
C ALA A 168 18.08 -2.09 5.54
N GLY A 169 17.43 -3.23 5.78
CA GLY A 169 15.97 -3.38 5.78
C GLY A 169 15.43 -3.47 7.21
N SER A 170 15.49 -4.66 7.81
CA SER A 170 15.05 -4.88 9.20
C SER A 170 15.87 -4.09 10.21
N ASP A 171 17.16 -3.95 9.99
CA ASP A 171 18.06 -3.12 10.80
C ASP A 171 18.10 -1.67 10.30
N VAL A 172 17.04 -0.91 10.63
CA VAL A 172 16.92 0.51 10.26
C VAL A 172 18.03 1.38 10.88
N ALA A 173 18.63 0.94 12.00
CA ALA A 173 19.72 1.67 12.64
C ALA A 173 20.98 1.74 11.76
N SER A 174 21.15 0.76 10.85
CA SER A 174 22.33 0.61 9.99
C SER A 174 22.22 1.29 8.62
N VAL A 175 21.21 2.14 8.37
CA VAL A 175 21.12 2.92 7.11
C VAL A 175 22.33 3.84 6.96
N ARG A 176 22.79 4.01 5.71
CA ARG A 176 24.04 4.71 5.38
C ARG A 176 23.84 6.02 4.62
N THR A 177 22.69 6.24 4.01
CA THR A 177 22.37 7.52 3.35
C THR A 177 22.63 8.66 4.30
N ARG A 178 23.35 9.67 3.86
CA ARG A 178 23.86 10.77 4.68
C ARG A 178 23.43 12.12 4.14
N ALA A 179 23.14 13.05 5.02
CA ALA A 179 22.93 14.47 4.75
C ALA A 179 23.99 15.28 5.50
N ARG A 180 24.94 15.80 4.76
CA ARG A 180 25.99 16.69 5.29
C ARG A 180 25.50 18.13 5.29
N LYS A 181 25.74 18.87 6.36
CA LYS A 181 25.45 20.31 6.40
C LYS A 181 26.45 21.10 5.54
N ASP A 182 25.92 22.05 4.78
CA ASP A 182 26.71 22.96 3.95
C ASP A 182 26.01 24.32 3.87
N GLY A 183 26.41 25.28 4.70
CA GLY A 183 25.69 26.53 4.92
C GLY A 183 24.31 26.27 5.51
N ASP A 184 23.27 26.81 4.87
CA ASP A 184 21.87 26.65 5.25
C ASP A 184 21.21 25.40 4.64
N ASP A 185 22.01 24.58 3.92
CA ASP A 185 21.52 23.39 3.24
C ASP A 185 22.02 22.09 3.88
N TYR A 186 21.31 21.01 3.59
CA TYR A 186 21.83 19.64 3.59
C TYR A 186 22.23 19.22 2.18
N VAL A 187 23.34 18.53 2.06
CA VAL A 187 23.80 17.83 0.85
C VAL A 187 23.64 16.34 1.08
N ILE A 188 22.75 15.72 0.32
CA ILE A 188 22.32 14.34 0.54
C ILE A 188 22.97 13.42 -0.48
N SER A 189 23.62 12.35 0.01
CA SER A 189 24.22 11.30 -0.81
C SER A 189 23.87 9.91 -0.27
N GLY A 190 23.56 8.97 -1.19
CA GLY A 190 23.18 7.61 -0.87
C GLY A 190 22.09 7.05 -1.76
N SER A 191 21.41 6.00 -1.30
CA SER A 191 20.29 5.42 -2.04
C SER A 191 19.28 4.78 -1.12
N LYS A 192 18.02 4.72 -1.58
CA LYS A 192 16.91 4.03 -0.91
C LYS A 192 16.30 2.99 -1.82
N MET A 193 15.89 1.86 -1.23
CA MET A 193 15.39 0.67 -1.93
C MET A 193 13.96 0.37 -1.50
N TRP A 194 13.19 -0.25 -2.39
CA TRP A 194 11.80 -0.68 -2.16
C TRP A 194 10.82 0.47 -1.93
N ILE A 195 11.03 1.60 -2.62
CA ILE A 195 10.24 2.82 -2.42
C ILE A 195 8.97 2.76 -3.26
N THR A 196 7.84 2.47 -2.62
CA THR A 196 6.51 2.54 -3.25
C THR A 196 6.18 4.00 -3.57
N ASN A 197 5.49 4.23 -4.68
CA ASN A 197 5.27 5.53 -5.31
C ASN A 197 6.55 6.20 -5.83
N GLY A 198 7.71 5.56 -5.76
CA GLY A 198 9.01 6.18 -6.00
C GLY A 198 9.21 6.69 -7.43
N THR A 199 8.57 6.08 -8.44
CA THR A 199 8.66 6.55 -9.83
C THR A 199 7.80 7.80 -10.07
N GLN A 200 6.70 7.96 -9.34
CA GLN A 200 5.73 9.03 -9.53
C GLN A 200 5.80 10.12 -8.44
N ALA A 201 6.40 9.86 -7.28
CA ALA A 201 6.44 10.79 -6.17
C ALA A 201 7.06 12.15 -6.53
N ASP A 202 6.45 13.20 -5.97
CA ASP A 202 6.92 14.59 -6.04
C ASP A 202 7.97 14.88 -4.97
N TRP A 203 7.80 14.26 -3.78
CA TRP A 203 8.80 14.32 -2.71
C TRP A 203 8.83 13.02 -1.90
N VAL A 204 9.89 12.83 -1.13
CA VAL A 204 10.07 11.69 -0.24
C VAL A 204 10.34 12.14 1.20
N CYS A 205 9.64 11.54 2.16
CA CYS A 205 9.99 11.60 3.57
C CYS A 205 11.21 10.69 3.79
N LEU A 206 12.40 11.27 3.93
CA LEU A 206 13.67 10.56 3.85
C LEU A 206 14.34 10.44 5.23
N LEU A 207 14.60 9.21 5.68
CA LEU A 207 15.41 8.94 6.87
C LEU A 207 16.89 8.90 6.49
N VAL A 208 17.69 9.82 7.05
CA VAL A 208 19.12 9.97 6.74
C VAL A 208 19.96 10.21 7.97
N ASN A 209 21.24 9.88 7.92
CA ASN A 209 22.22 10.27 8.95
C ASN A 209 22.58 11.74 8.78
N THR A 210 22.42 12.54 9.82
CA THR A 210 22.76 13.98 9.86
C THR A 210 23.93 14.31 10.78
N SER A 211 24.38 13.35 11.59
CA SER A 211 25.55 13.49 12.47
C SER A 211 26.33 12.18 12.59
N ASP A 212 27.42 12.19 13.34
CA ASP A 212 28.24 11.02 13.69
C ASP A 212 27.89 10.46 15.09
N ASP A 213 26.77 10.89 15.68
CA ASP A 213 26.25 10.37 16.93
C ASP A 213 25.90 8.87 16.86
N PRO A 214 25.63 8.20 17.98
CA PRO A 214 25.19 6.80 17.98
C PRO A 214 23.98 6.54 17.05
N PRO A 215 23.85 5.35 16.44
CA PRO A 215 22.89 5.06 15.37
C PRO A 215 21.41 5.40 15.64
N HIS A 216 21.00 5.47 16.90
CA HIS A 216 19.62 5.83 17.26
C HIS A 216 19.43 7.35 17.46
N ARG A 217 20.50 8.17 17.43
CA ARG A 217 20.48 9.62 17.65
C ARG A 217 21.11 10.42 16.49
N ASN A 218 21.55 9.76 15.46
CA ASN A 218 22.22 10.39 14.32
C ASN A 218 21.35 10.57 13.09
N LYS A 219 20.06 10.23 13.20
CA LYS A 219 19.15 10.24 12.03
C LYS A 219 18.09 11.33 12.15
N SER A 220 17.82 11.96 11.03
CA SER A 220 16.73 12.93 10.88
C SER A 220 15.78 12.51 9.76
N LEU A 221 14.55 12.96 9.82
CA LEU A 221 13.58 12.90 8.72
C LEU A 221 13.62 14.22 7.96
N ILE A 222 13.72 14.15 6.64
CA ILE A 222 13.78 15.33 5.76
C ILE A 222 12.76 15.17 4.62
N CYS A 223 11.98 16.20 4.34
CA CYS A 223 11.17 16.29 3.13
C CYS A 223 12.10 16.62 1.95
N VAL A 224 12.34 15.66 1.08
CA VAL A 224 13.24 15.84 -0.08
C VAL A 224 12.42 15.88 -1.36
N PRO A 225 12.36 17.02 -2.06
CA PRO A 225 11.74 17.09 -3.38
C PRO A 225 12.43 16.12 -4.35
N LEU A 226 11.65 15.36 -5.09
CA LEU A 226 12.12 14.49 -6.18
C LEU A 226 11.84 15.10 -7.54
N LYS A 227 10.89 16.04 -7.59
CA LYS A 227 10.54 16.81 -8.78
C LYS A 227 10.37 18.29 -8.45
N GLU A 228 10.74 19.13 -9.39
CA GLU A 228 10.45 20.56 -9.42
C GLU A 228 9.93 20.92 -10.82
N ASN A 229 8.79 21.58 -10.89
CA ASN A 229 8.12 21.92 -12.15
C ASN A 229 7.99 20.71 -13.11
N GLY A 230 7.63 19.55 -12.57
CA GLY A 230 7.45 18.30 -13.31
C GLY A 230 8.75 17.60 -13.76
N ARG A 231 9.94 18.16 -13.44
CA ARG A 231 11.24 17.58 -13.80
C ARG A 231 11.95 17.04 -12.57
N ARG A 232 12.73 15.97 -12.73
CA ARG A 232 13.59 15.47 -11.63
C ARG A 232 14.57 16.53 -11.16
N VAL A 233 14.70 16.63 -9.83
CA VAL A 233 15.70 17.48 -9.19
C VAL A 233 17.10 17.01 -9.56
N PRO A 234 18.07 17.91 -9.84
CA PRO A 234 19.44 17.52 -10.09
C PRO A 234 20.02 16.64 -8.99
N GLY A 235 20.75 15.59 -9.36
CA GLY A 235 21.30 14.59 -8.44
C GLY A 235 20.31 13.48 -8.02
N VAL A 236 19.01 13.58 -8.35
CA VAL A 236 18.04 12.51 -8.12
C VAL A 236 17.93 11.63 -9.34
N SER A 237 18.15 10.31 -9.18
CA SER A 237 17.82 9.32 -10.19
C SER A 237 16.95 8.20 -9.59
N VAL A 238 16.06 7.64 -10.41
CA VAL A 238 15.06 6.68 -9.98
C VAL A 238 15.05 5.49 -10.95
N GLN A 239 15.15 4.29 -10.40
CA GLN A 239 15.07 3.05 -11.15
C GLN A 239 13.87 2.23 -10.67
N LYS A 240 12.94 1.92 -11.59
CA LYS A 240 11.79 1.04 -11.33
C LYS A 240 12.27 -0.37 -10.96
N ILE A 241 11.58 -1.00 -10.03
CA ILE A 241 11.81 -2.38 -9.61
C ILE A 241 10.58 -3.21 -9.98
N ASP A 242 10.77 -4.28 -10.75
CA ASP A 242 9.73 -5.24 -11.06
C ASP A 242 9.49 -6.17 -9.87
N LYS A 243 8.23 -6.50 -9.62
CA LYS A 243 7.77 -7.25 -8.45
C LYS A 243 6.94 -8.47 -8.85
N ILE A 244 6.86 -9.46 -7.98
CA ILE A 244 6.00 -10.64 -8.19
C ILE A 244 4.51 -10.35 -7.96
N GLY A 245 4.18 -9.25 -7.28
CA GLY A 245 2.81 -8.82 -6.97
C GLY A 245 2.70 -7.31 -6.77
N MET A 246 1.49 -6.82 -6.43
CA MET A 246 1.19 -5.38 -6.29
C MET A 246 1.56 -4.58 -7.55
N TRP A 247 1.24 -5.11 -8.72
CA TRP A 247 1.62 -4.50 -10.01
C TRP A 247 0.93 -3.17 -10.26
N SER A 248 -0.21 -2.93 -9.61
CA SER A 248 -0.96 -1.66 -9.65
C SER A 248 -0.33 -0.53 -8.81
N SER A 249 0.83 -0.76 -8.19
CA SER A 249 1.69 0.29 -7.63
C SER A 249 3.10 0.14 -8.15
N ASP A 250 3.78 1.26 -8.37
CA ASP A 250 5.20 1.24 -8.67
C ASP A 250 6.04 1.00 -7.41
N THR A 251 7.25 0.53 -7.61
CA THR A 251 8.29 0.45 -6.58
C THR A 251 9.62 0.80 -7.22
N ALA A 252 10.44 1.59 -6.53
CA ALA A 252 11.68 2.08 -7.07
C ALA A 252 12.86 1.95 -6.12
N GLN A 253 14.05 1.99 -6.69
CA GLN A 253 15.27 2.43 -6.03
C GLN A 253 15.48 3.91 -6.38
N ILE A 254 15.81 4.72 -5.37
CA ILE A 254 16.08 6.15 -5.53
C ILE A 254 17.54 6.39 -5.13
N PHE A 255 18.27 7.08 -5.98
CA PHE A 255 19.65 7.48 -5.74
C PHE A 255 19.72 8.99 -5.55
N PHE A 256 20.57 9.41 -4.61
CA PHE A 256 20.85 10.80 -4.27
C PHE A 256 22.34 11.03 -4.47
N ASP A 257 22.70 11.90 -5.40
CA ASP A 257 24.07 12.31 -5.70
C ASP A 257 24.21 13.81 -5.43
N GLU A 258 24.67 14.13 -4.22
CA GLU A 258 24.82 15.49 -3.72
C GLU A 258 23.57 16.37 -3.85
N VAL A 259 22.39 15.81 -3.60
CA VAL A 259 21.11 16.53 -3.66
C VAL A 259 21.06 17.58 -2.56
N ARG A 260 20.91 18.85 -2.95
CA ARG A 260 20.81 19.98 -2.02
C ARG A 260 19.37 20.26 -1.64
N VAL A 261 19.11 20.37 -0.33
CA VAL A 261 17.83 20.81 0.23
C VAL A 261 18.05 21.72 1.42
N PRO A 262 17.21 22.74 1.62
CA PRO A 262 17.30 23.61 2.79
C PRO A 262 17.21 22.84 4.10
N GLN A 263 18.00 23.20 5.12
CA GLN A 263 17.94 22.56 6.45
C GLN A 263 16.56 22.69 7.10
N ARG A 264 15.78 23.71 6.76
CA ARG A 264 14.38 23.88 7.20
C ARG A 264 13.41 22.81 6.70
N TYR A 265 13.83 21.95 5.75
CA TYR A 265 13.03 20.81 5.28
C TYR A 265 13.10 19.60 6.20
N ARG A 266 13.88 19.70 7.29
CA ARG A 266 13.92 18.69 8.35
C ARG A 266 12.61 18.69 9.14
N ILE A 267 12.09 17.51 9.40
CA ILE A 267 10.91 17.28 10.22
C ILE A 267 11.35 17.18 11.70
N GLY A 268 10.89 18.13 12.50
CA GLY A 268 11.19 18.17 13.94
C GLY A 268 12.67 18.41 14.25
N GLU A 269 13.14 17.84 15.35
CA GLU A 269 14.49 18.02 15.86
C GLU A 269 15.52 17.13 15.15
N GLU A 270 16.73 17.64 15.01
CA GLU A 270 17.84 16.87 14.45
C GLU A 270 18.21 15.69 15.38
N GLY A 271 18.50 14.55 14.77
CA GLY A 271 18.82 13.33 15.52
C GLY A 271 17.61 12.55 16.03
N MET A 272 16.39 13.11 15.95
CA MET A 272 15.16 12.47 16.43
C MET A 272 14.44 11.63 15.36
N GLY A 273 14.93 11.62 14.12
CA GLY A 273 14.26 10.93 13.02
C GLY A 273 14.06 9.43 13.25
N PHE A 274 15.01 8.75 13.88
CA PHE A 274 14.84 7.34 14.26
C PHE A 274 13.67 7.16 15.25
N THR A 275 13.58 7.99 16.27
CA THR A 275 12.50 7.95 17.27
C THR A 275 11.14 8.19 16.62
N TYR A 276 11.02 9.24 15.79
CA TYR A 276 9.78 9.54 15.09
C TYR A 276 9.34 8.39 14.18
N GLN A 277 10.28 7.78 13.47
CA GLN A 277 9.99 6.63 12.62
C GLN A 277 9.55 5.39 13.42
N MET A 278 10.15 5.13 14.57
CA MET A 278 9.74 4.01 15.44
C MET A 278 8.33 4.20 16.00
N MET A 279 7.95 5.43 16.35
CA MET A 279 6.57 5.75 16.78
C MET A 279 5.58 5.49 15.65
N GLN A 280 5.89 5.98 14.45
CA GLN A 280 5.04 5.82 13.26
C GLN A 280 4.88 4.34 12.86
N PHE A 281 5.93 3.52 12.95
CA PHE A 281 5.87 2.11 12.58
C PHE A 281 4.85 1.29 13.36
N GLN A 282 4.46 1.71 14.56
CA GLN A 282 3.43 1.01 15.34
C GLN A 282 2.06 1.19 14.69
N GLU A 283 1.72 2.41 14.32
CA GLU A 283 0.47 2.74 13.62
C GLU A 283 0.44 2.11 12.24
N GLU A 284 1.55 2.20 11.49
CA GLU A 284 1.71 1.56 10.18
C GLU A 284 1.46 0.05 10.22
N ARG A 285 1.96 -0.65 11.25
CA ARG A 285 1.73 -2.09 11.44
C ARG A 285 0.27 -2.40 11.67
N LEU A 286 -0.42 -1.60 12.49
CA LEU A 286 -1.82 -1.80 12.80
C LEU A 286 -2.72 -1.49 11.60
N SER A 287 -2.47 -0.38 10.89
CA SER A 287 -3.15 -0.02 9.64
C SER A 287 -2.93 -1.08 8.56
N ALA A 288 -1.71 -1.62 8.44
CA ALA A 288 -1.42 -2.72 7.53
C ALA A 288 -2.22 -3.98 7.86
N ALA A 289 -2.44 -4.28 9.13
CA ALA A 289 -3.28 -5.41 9.55
C ALA A 289 -4.76 -5.16 9.21
N ALA A 290 -5.28 -3.97 9.52
CA ALA A 290 -6.66 -3.58 9.25
C ALA A 290 -7.01 -3.69 7.75
N ARG A 291 -6.15 -3.16 6.86
CA ARG A 291 -6.34 -3.21 5.40
C ARG A 291 -6.51 -4.63 4.85
N ARG A 292 -6.04 -5.68 5.54
CA ARG A 292 -6.09 -7.06 5.03
C ARG A 292 -7.33 -7.82 5.50
N ILE A 293 -8.08 -7.31 6.46
CA ILE A 293 -9.30 -7.96 6.97
C ILE A 293 -10.32 -8.13 5.84
N THR A 294 -10.71 -7.04 5.18
CA THR A 294 -11.68 -7.08 4.06
C THR A 294 -11.07 -7.78 2.84
N ALA A 295 -9.79 -7.55 2.53
CA ALA A 295 -9.12 -8.23 1.43
C ALA A 295 -9.21 -9.77 1.55
N LEU A 296 -8.90 -10.31 2.73
CA LEU A 296 -8.95 -11.75 2.99
C LEU A 296 -10.40 -12.27 3.00
N THR A 297 -11.34 -11.49 3.53
CA THR A 297 -12.77 -11.82 3.49
C THR A 297 -13.24 -11.98 2.05
N ASN A 298 -12.89 -11.04 1.17
CA ASN A 298 -13.24 -11.09 -0.25
C ASN A 298 -12.65 -12.32 -0.96
N VAL A 299 -11.41 -12.71 -0.62
CA VAL A 299 -10.78 -13.92 -1.17
C VAL A 299 -11.57 -15.17 -0.81
N ILE A 300 -12.04 -15.28 0.44
CA ILE A 300 -12.87 -16.40 0.90
C ILE A 300 -14.23 -16.39 0.19
N GLU A 301 -14.91 -15.25 0.12
CA GLU A 301 -16.24 -15.12 -0.49
C GLU A 301 -16.20 -15.49 -1.98
N GLN A 302 -15.23 -14.98 -2.73
CA GLN A 302 -15.02 -15.35 -4.14
C GLN A 302 -14.74 -16.84 -4.31
N THR A 303 -14.00 -17.45 -3.38
CA THR A 303 -13.70 -18.88 -3.41
C THR A 303 -14.95 -19.71 -3.10
N ILE A 304 -15.78 -19.30 -2.15
CA ILE A 304 -17.07 -19.95 -1.84
C ILE A 304 -17.98 -19.89 -3.07
N GLU A 305 -18.10 -18.76 -3.73
CA GLU A 305 -18.95 -18.61 -4.92
C GLU A 305 -18.44 -19.48 -6.08
N TYR A 306 -17.16 -19.47 -6.35
CA TYR A 306 -16.54 -20.31 -7.36
C TYR A 306 -16.77 -21.80 -7.08
N THR A 307 -16.48 -22.27 -5.86
CA THR A 307 -16.62 -23.69 -5.48
C THR A 307 -18.09 -24.13 -5.41
N ARG A 308 -19.03 -23.22 -5.19
CA ARG A 308 -20.47 -23.48 -5.29
C ARG A 308 -20.91 -23.70 -6.74
N SER A 309 -20.39 -22.93 -7.67
CA SER A 309 -20.75 -23.02 -9.09
C SER A 309 -19.99 -24.13 -9.84
N ARG A 310 -18.79 -24.48 -9.38
CA ARG A 310 -17.93 -25.48 -10.04
C ARG A 310 -18.37 -26.89 -9.69
N ILE A 311 -18.88 -27.61 -10.67
CA ILE A 311 -19.31 -29.02 -10.53
C ILE A 311 -18.11 -29.95 -10.83
N ALA A 312 -17.87 -30.91 -9.93
CA ALA A 312 -16.94 -32.02 -10.12
C ALA A 312 -17.55 -33.29 -9.50
N PHE A 313 -17.41 -34.41 -10.19
CA PHE A 313 -18.00 -35.69 -9.76
C PHE A 313 -19.50 -35.60 -9.46
N GLY A 314 -20.25 -34.80 -10.26
CA GLY A 314 -21.70 -34.65 -10.19
C GLY A 314 -22.24 -33.72 -9.10
N ARG A 315 -21.41 -33.03 -8.36
CA ARG A 315 -21.80 -32.08 -7.30
C ARG A 315 -20.89 -30.86 -7.21
N PRO A 316 -21.33 -29.75 -6.58
CA PRO A 316 -20.48 -28.60 -6.29
C PRO A 316 -19.23 -29.02 -5.51
N ILE A 317 -18.08 -28.40 -5.80
CA ILE A 317 -16.85 -28.62 -5.02
C ILE A 317 -17.08 -28.23 -3.56
N LEU A 318 -17.87 -27.19 -3.30
CA LEU A 318 -18.21 -26.70 -1.96
C LEU A 318 -18.89 -27.75 -1.07
N ASP A 319 -19.58 -28.74 -1.66
CA ASP A 319 -20.24 -29.81 -0.91
C ASP A 319 -19.25 -30.78 -0.21
N ASN A 320 -17.97 -30.73 -0.57
CA ASN A 320 -16.96 -31.51 0.11
C ASN A 320 -16.62 -30.86 1.46
N GLN A 321 -16.67 -31.68 2.52
CA GLN A 321 -16.49 -31.23 3.91
C GLN A 321 -15.11 -30.53 4.10
N VAL A 322 -14.06 -31.03 3.46
CA VAL A 322 -12.73 -30.43 3.49
C VAL A 322 -12.69 -29.01 2.94
N VAL A 323 -13.62 -28.66 2.04
CA VAL A 323 -13.70 -27.30 1.45
C VAL A 323 -14.47 -26.36 2.38
N HIS A 324 -15.73 -26.69 2.69
CA HIS A 324 -16.56 -25.76 3.47
C HIS A 324 -16.10 -25.63 4.93
N PHE A 325 -15.53 -26.68 5.54
CA PHE A 325 -14.92 -26.56 6.87
C PHE A 325 -13.71 -25.64 6.83
N ARG A 326 -12.86 -25.77 5.80
CA ARG A 326 -11.71 -24.89 5.67
C ARG A 326 -12.10 -23.41 5.51
N MET A 327 -13.17 -23.10 4.76
CA MET A 327 -13.69 -21.73 4.67
C MET A 327 -14.13 -21.19 6.03
N ALA A 328 -14.79 -22.03 6.84
CA ALA A 328 -15.24 -21.66 8.19
C ALA A 328 -14.05 -21.41 9.15
N GLU A 329 -13.01 -22.24 9.11
CA GLU A 329 -11.78 -22.05 9.88
C GLU A 329 -11.11 -20.72 9.52
N LEU A 330 -10.88 -20.48 8.22
CA LEU A 330 -10.23 -19.26 7.74
C LEU A 330 -11.03 -17.99 8.10
N LYS A 331 -12.35 -18.03 7.99
CA LYS A 331 -13.23 -16.94 8.41
C LYS A 331 -13.11 -16.66 9.91
N THR A 332 -13.06 -17.71 10.73
CA THR A 332 -12.86 -17.58 12.18
C THR A 332 -11.53 -16.89 12.51
N GLU A 333 -10.45 -17.26 11.81
CA GLU A 333 -9.14 -16.65 12.00
C GLU A 333 -9.10 -15.17 11.59
N ILE A 334 -9.88 -14.77 10.57
CA ILE A 334 -10.04 -13.35 10.18
C ILE A 334 -10.75 -12.58 11.29
N GLU A 335 -11.79 -13.13 11.91
CA GLU A 335 -12.49 -12.46 13.02
C GLU A 335 -11.62 -12.34 14.27
N CYS A 336 -10.76 -13.34 14.53
CA CYS A 336 -9.76 -13.22 15.60
C CYS A 336 -8.77 -12.08 15.29
N LEU A 337 -8.31 -11.93 14.05
CA LEU A 337 -7.46 -10.82 13.63
C LEU A 337 -8.18 -9.48 13.80
N ARG A 338 -9.46 -9.38 13.35
CA ARG A 338 -10.27 -8.16 13.50
C ARG A 338 -10.37 -7.75 14.96
N SER A 339 -10.70 -8.69 15.85
CA SER A 339 -10.79 -8.44 17.28
C SER A 339 -9.48 -7.93 17.88
N LEU A 340 -8.34 -8.48 17.43
CA LEU A 340 -7.02 -8.04 17.87
C LEU A 340 -6.70 -6.62 17.39
N VAL A 341 -7.05 -6.29 16.14
CA VAL A 341 -6.84 -4.95 15.56
C VAL A 341 -7.66 -3.91 16.33
N TYR A 342 -8.96 -4.14 16.54
CA TYR A 342 -9.81 -3.21 17.27
C TYR A 342 -9.38 -3.05 18.74
N ARG A 343 -9.00 -4.14 19.41
CA ARG A 343 -8.42 -4.06 20.76
C ARG A 343 -7.16 -3.20 20.80
N ALA A 344 -6.26 -3.34 19.82
CA ALA A 344 -5.05 -2.52 19.75
C ALA A 344 -5.39 -1.05 19.48
N THR A 345 -6.44 -0.79 18.70
CA THR A 345 -6.97 0.56 18.45
C THR A 345 -7.48 1.19 19.75
N ASP A 346 -8.28 0.47 20.54
CA ASP A 346 -8.80 0.96 21.83
C ASP A 346 -7.66 1.33 22.80
N VAL A 347 -6.61 0.50 22.87
CA VAL A 347 -5.41 0.77 23.69
C VAL A 347 -4.71 2.05 23.21
N HIS A 348 -4.56 2.22 21.89
CA HIS A 348 -3.98 3.44 21.33
C HIS A 348 -4.82 4.69 21.62
N MET A 349 -6.15 4.58 21.48
CA MET A 349 -7.09 5.66 21.77
C MET A 349 -7.08 6.07 23.26
N ALA A 350 -6.79 5.12 24.14
CA ALA A 350 -6.59 5.40 25.58
C ALA A 350 -5.23 6.07 25.89
N GLY A 351 -4.37 6.27 24.89
CA GLY A 351 -3.02 6.84 25.07
C GLY A 351 -2.00 5.85 25.62
N GLU A 352 -2.31 4.54 25.59
CA GLU A 352 -1.44 3.48 26.09
C GLU A 352 -0.53 2.92 24.98
N ASP A 353 0.55 2.21 25.39
CA ASP A 353 1.50 1.60 24.46
C ASP A 353 0.92 0.36 23.77
N MET A 354 0.58 0.49 22.52
CA MET A 354 0.07 -0.61 21.68
C MET A 354 1.16 -1.44 20.97
N THR A 355 2.45 -1.20 21.22
CA THR A 355 3.57 -1.80 20.46
C THR A 355 3.47 -3.32 20.36
N GLU A 356 3.15 -3.99 21.48
CA GLU A 356 3.03 -5.45 21.53
C GLU A 356 1.85 -5.94 20.69
N LEU A 357 0.66 -5.36 20.90
CA LEU A 357 -0.57 -5.73 20.19
C LEU A 357 -0.46 -5.44 18.67
N ALA A 358 0.10 -4.29 18.29
CA ALA A 358 0.34 -3.96 16.88
C ALA A 358 1.32 -4.94 16.21
N SER A 359 2.36 -5.37 16.95
CA SER A 359 3.31 -6.38 16.45
C SER A 359 2.65 -7.76 16.35
N MET A 360 1.79 -8.14 17.29
CA MET A 360 0.99 -9.37 17.22
C MET A 360 0.01 -9.34 16.03
N ALA A 361 -0.69 -8.23 15.82
CA ALA A 361 -1.62 -8.07 14.69
C ALA A 361 -0.88 -8.18 13.34
N LYS A 362 0.28 -7.53 13.22
CA LYS A 362 1.12 -7.59 12.01
C LYS A 362 1.66 -8.99 11.73
N LEU A 363 2.14 -9.70 12.76
CA LEU A 363 2.57 -11.09 12.67
C LEU A 363 1.41 -12.00 12.24
N LYS A 364 0.26 -11.87 12.91
CA LYS A 364 -0.94 -12.67 12.62
C LYS A 364 -1.41 -12.46 11.19
N VAL A 365 -1.53 -11.21 10.75
CA VAL A 365 -1.99 -10.92 9.38
C VAL A 365 -1.03 -11.41 8.32
N GLY A 366 0.29 -11.28 8.52
CA GLY A 366 1.30 -11.79 7.58
C GLY A 366 1.18 -13.29 7.35
N ARG A 367 0.97 -14.06 8.42
CA ARG A 367 0.77 -15.50 8.34
C ARG A 367 -0.58 -15.85 7.73
N LEU A 368 -1.65 -15.16 8.16
CA LEU A 368 -3.01 -15.40 7.67
C LEU A 368 -3.16 -15.07 6.19
N CYS A 369 -2.49 -14.04 5.68
CA CYS A 369 -2.43 -13.75 4.24
C CYS A 369 -1.94 -14.95 3.42
N ARG A 370 -0.86 -15.59 3.86
CA ARG A 370 -0.32 -16.79 3.19
C ARG A 370 -1.29 -17.96 3.28
N GLU A 371 -1.84 -18.20 4.47
CA GLU A 371 -2.73 -19.31 4.75
C GLU A 371 -4.04 -19.23 3.96
N VAL A 372 -4.70 -18.08 3.98
CA VAL A 372 -5.96 -17.86 3.26
C VAL A 372 -5.75 -17.94 1.75
N THR A 373 -4.76 -17.21 1.22
CA THR A 373 -4.57 -17.16 -0.22
C THR A 373 -4.10 -18.50 -0.80
N ASP A 374 -3.26 -19.23 -0.11
CA ASP A 374 -2.79 -20.57 -0.51
C ASP A 374 -3.96 -21.57 -0.51
N SER A 375 -4.72 -21.65 0.60
CA SER A 375 -5.89 -22.53 0.71
C SER A 375 -6.94 -22.23 -0.36
N CYS A 376 -7.27 -20.96 -0.58
CA CYS A 376 -8.24 -20.55 -1.58
C CYS A 376 -7.75 -20.86 -2.99
N LEU A 377 -6.48 -20.56 -3.30
CA LEU A 377 -5.88 -20.83 -4.61
C LEU A 377 -5.98 -22.31 -4.97
N GLN A 378 -5.75 -23.20 -4.01
CA GLN A 378 -5.86 -24.65 -4.18
C GLN A 378 -7.26 -25.05 -4.65
N TYR A 379 -8.32 -24.47 -4.07
CA TYR A 379 -9.72 -24.80 -4.44
C TYR A 379 -10.16 -24.22 -5.78
N TRP A 380 -9.46 -23.22 -6.29
CA TRP A 380 -9.66 -22.74 -7.66
C TRP A 380 -9.04 -23.68 -8.71
N GLY A 381 -8.18 -24.63 -8.32
CA GLY A 381 -7.53 -25.58 -9.22
C GLY A 381 -6.76 -24.90 -10.34
N GLY A 382 -6.84 -25.40 -11.57
CA GLY A 382 -6.14 -24.82 -12.71
C GLY A 382 -6.51 -23.35 -12.99
N MET A 383 -7.73 -22.93 -12.69
CA MET A 383 -8.14 -21.52 -12.80
C MET A 383 -7.39 -20.63 -11.82
N GLY A 384 -7.06 -21.11 -10.63
CA GLY A 384 -6.24 -20.39 -9.65
C GLY A 384 -4.80 -20.16 -10.11
N PHE A 385 -4.30 -20.95 -11.07
CA PHE A 385 -2.93 -20.83 -11.59
C PHE A 385 -2.81 -19.89 -12.81
N THR A 386 -3.84 -19.09 -13.09
CA THR A 386 -3.81 -18.07 -14.14
C THR A 386 -3.56 -16.68 -13.56
N LEU A 387 -2.95 -15.79 -14.35
CA LEU A 387 -2.64 -14.41 -13.91
C LEU A 387 -3.90 -13.57 -13.71
N ASP A 388 -4.94 -13.81 -14.50
CA ASP A 388 -6.20 -13.03 -14.47
C ASP A 388 -7.10 -13.39 -13.28
N ASN A 389 -6.78 -14.48 -12.57
CA ASN A 389 -7.58 -14.93 -11.45
C ASN A 389 -7.39 -14.00 -10.24
N PRO A 390 -8.47 -13.47 -9.63
CA PRO A 390 -8.36 -12.54 -8.51
C PRO A 390 -7.69 -13.16 -7.27
N VAL A 391 -7.87 -14.46 -7.02
CA VAL A 391 -7.22 -15.15 -5.90
C VAL A 391 -5.74 -15.37 -6.18
N SER A 392 -5.35 -15.66 -7.43
CA SER A 392 -3.95 -15.68 -7.88
C SER A 392 -3.27 -14.32 -7.67
N ARG A 393 -3.95 -13.23 -8.01
CA ARG A 393 -3.47 -11.87 -7.74
C ARG A 393 -3.29 -11.64 -6.25
N ALA A 394 -4.32 -11.93 -5.45
CA ALA A 394 -4.25 -11.81 -3.99
C ALA A 394 -3.10 -12.64 -3.39
N PHE A 395 -2.85 -13.85 -3.88
CA PHE A 395 -1.73 -14.71 -3.46
C PHE A 395 -0.37 -14.02 -3.68
N ARG A 396 -0.17 -13.40 -4.83
CA ARG A 396 1.07 -12.66 -5.14
C ARG A 396 1.17 -11.37 -4.32
N ASP A 397 0.10 -10.58 -4.27
CA ASP A 397 0.08 -9.26 -3.63
C ASP A 397 0.27 -9.36 -2.12
N LEU A 398 -0.49 -10.25 -1.48
CA LEU A 398 -0.53 -10.37 -0.03
C LEU A 398 0.71 -11.09 0.54
N ARG A 399 1.53 -11.75 -0.31
CA ARG A 399 2.78 -12.35 0.13
C ARG A 399 3.75 -11.34 0.74
N LEU A 400 3.69 -10.09 0.30
CA LEU A 400 4.52 -9.00 0.82
C LEU A 400 4.30 -8.76 2.32
N ILE A 401 3.13 -9.04 2.87
CA ILE A 401 2.75 -8.66 4.24
C ILE A 401 3.59 -9.38 5.32
N SER A 402 4.14 -10.55 5.02
CA SER A 402 5.12 -11.22 5.89
C SER A 402 6.55 -10.69 5.73
N ILE A 403 6.81 -9.80 4.77
CA ILE A 403 8.16 -9.33 4.40
C ILE A 403 8.32 -7.84 4.72
N GLY A 404 7.45 -7.00 4.17
CA GLY A 404 7.51 -5.55 4.29
C GLY A 404 6.82 -5.00 5.53
N GLY A 405 7.12 -3.75 5.92
CA GLY A 405 6.56 -3.11 7.11
C GLY A 405 6.91 -3.80 8.43
N GLY A 406 8.07 -4.47 8.48
CA GLY A 406 8.52 -5.37 9.55
C GLY A 406 8.21 -6.83 9.23
N ALA A 407 9.28 -7.62 8.95
CA ALA A 407 9.18 -9.05 8.70
C ALA A 407 8.60 -9.80 9.91
N ASP A 408 8.04 -10.99 9.67
CA ASP A 408 7.49 -11.85 10.74
C ASP A 408 8.50 -12.07 11.88
N GLU A 409 9.78 -12.22 11.55
CA GLU A 409 10.87 -12.42 12.52
C GLU A 409 11.12 -11.18 13.38
N VAL A 410 11.02 -9.99 12.79
CA VAL A 410 11.13 -8.72 13.53
C VAL A 410 9.93 -8.56 14.47
N MET A 411 8.73 -8.94 14.05
CA MET A 411 7.55 -8.92 14.92
C MET A 411 7.72 -9.87 16.10
N LEU A 412 8.19 -11.10 15.87
CA LEU A 412 8.51 -12.06 16.93
C LEU A 412 9.55 -11.51 17.89
N GLN A 413 10.61 -10.87 17.40
CA GLN A 413 11.64 -10.27 18.24
C GLN A 413 11.07 -9.18 19.15
N ILE A 414 10.20 -8.31 18.63
CA ILE A 414 9.55 -7.24 19.43
C ILE A 414 8.65 -7.86 20.50
N ILE A 415 7.84 -8.86 20.15
CA ILE A 415 6.97 -9.56 21.11
C ILE A 415 7.80 -10.23 22.20
N CYS A 416 8.83 -10.98 21.82
CA CYS A 416 9.75 -11.63 22.80
C CYS A 416 10.42 -10.61 23.71
N LYS A 417 10.80 -9.42 23.18
CA LYS A 417 11.35 -8.34 23.99
C LYS A 417 10.34 -7.82 25.02
N LYS A 418 9.08 -7.63 24.61
CA LYS A 418 8.00 -7.19 25.53
C LYS A 418 7.67 -8.25 26.59
N MET A 419 7.74 -9.52 26.25
CA MET A 419 7.60 -10.66 27.18
C MET A 419 8.82 -10.82 28.13
N GLY A 420 9.93 -10.12 27.87
CA GLY A 420 11.14 -10.24 28.69
C GLY A 420 11.93 -11.56 28.52
N ILE A 421 11.73 -12.28 27.43
CA ILE A 421 12.30 -13.62 27.16
C ILE A 421 13.48 -13.62 26.17
N LEU A 422 13.89 -12.45 25.67
CA LEU A 422 15.10 -12.40 24.84
C LEU A 422 16.35 -12.69 25.67
N PRO A 423 17.36 -13.38 25.06
CA PRO A 423 18.65 -13.54 25.69
C PRO A 423 19.26 -12.19 26.10
N ARG A 424 19.82 -12.11 27.30
CA ARG A 424 20.61 -10.93 27.70
C ARG A 424 22.02 -11.13 27.15
N HIS A 425 22.40 -10.32 26.19
CA HIS A 425 23.78 -10.24 25.66
C HIS A 425 24.54 -9.16 26.36
#